data_d1f2a973f34d7baf33a1a20571425b9e
#
_entry.id   d1f2a973f34d7baf33a1a20571425b9e
#
_cell.length_a   1.000
_cell.length_b   1.000
_cell.length_c   1.000
_cell.angle_alpha   90.00
_cell.angle_beta   90.00
_cell.angle_gamma   90.00
#
_symmetry.space_group_name_H-M   'P 1'
#
loop_
_entity.id
_entity.type
_entity.pdbx_description
1 polymer ?
#
loop_
_entity_poly.entity_id
_entity_poly.type
_entity_poly.pdbx_seq_one_letter_code
_entity_poly.pdbx_strand_id
1 'polypeptide(L)'
;MKFVTCVQADCTLDFTGLDRQPKGMHCPFPLFVGALLGSFLLGQTLLGDHHEGENHPIKALLVTGGCCHNYPAQTQALQEGLSPYAKIDWTVIHEGGNGTRGKIALYDKEDWAKQFDVVVHNECFADTKDEPYVQRITQAHQAGVPAVVIHCAMHTYRAAPFDDWRQFLGVTSRRHDHQDQYPVQVVAPNHPIMKGFPEDWTSPKDELYIVEKLWPTAQALTVSISQRDGKAHPVMWVNTFGKAKVFGTTYGHNDGTFRDPAFLLAVGRGLLWACDRLEEEE
;
A
#
# COMPACT_ATOMS: atom_id res chain seq x y z
N MET A 1 10.06 49.27 -15.28
CA MET A 1 11.45 49.67 -15.48
C MET A 1 12.38 48.80 -14.66
N LYS A 2 13.36 48.18 -15.30
CA LYS A 2 14.41 47.22 -14.84
C LYS A 2 14.01 45.77 -14.68
N PHE A 3 14.23 45.05 -15.77
CA PHE A 3 14.45 43.58 -15.84
C PHE A 3 15.78 43.24 -15.14
N VAL A 4 15.80 42.16 -14.39
CA VAL A 4 17.02 41.45 -14.01
C VAL A 4 16.92 40.02 -14.51
N THR A 5 17.65 39.76 -15.56
CA THR A 5 18.01 38.44 -16.08
C THR A 5 19.05 37.83 -15.17
N CYS A 6 18.84 36.58 -14.71
CA CYS A 6 19.88 35.79 -14.09
C CYS A 6 20.23 34.60 -14.99
N VAL A 7 21.51 34.51 -15.32
CA VAL A 7 22.16 33.63 -16.27
C VAL A 7 22.46 32.31 -15.61
N GLN A 8 22.27 31.20 -16.36
CA GLN A 8 22.74 29.85 -16.07
C GLN A 8 24.25 29.82 -15.76
N ALA A 9 24.63 29.07 -14.74
CA ALA A 9 26.00 28.65 -14.52
C ALA A 9 26.08 27.12 -14.53
N ASP A 10 26.71 26.59 -15.58
CA ASP A 10 27.17 25.23 -15.69
C ASP A 10 28.25 24.94 -14.65
N CYS A 11 28.13 23.87 -13.90
CA CYS A 11 29.21 23.28 -13.11
C CYS A 11 29.56 21.90 -13.67
N THR A 12 30.58 21.86 -14.50
CA THR A 12 31.33 20.65 -14.85
C THR A 12 32.35 20.36 -13.78
N LEU A 13 32.32 19.21 -13.17
CA LEU A 13 33.37 18.71 -12.29
C LEU A 13 34.33 17.83 -13.08
N ASP A 14 35.57 18.29 -13.13
CA ASP A 14 36.71 17.64 -13.77
C ASP A 14 37.41 16.74 -12.74
N PHE A 15 37.61 15.46 -13.08
CA PHE A 15 38.36 14.49 -12.28
C PHE A 15 39.74 14.25 -12.91
N THR A 16 40.75 14.92 -12.39
CA THR A 16 42.16 14.44 -12.56
C THR A 16 43.03 14.86 -11.37
N GLY A 17 43.76 13.88 -10.80
CA GLY A 17 44.93 14.22 -10.02
C GLY A 17 45.20 13.37 -8.77
N LEU A 18 45.80 12.16 -8.97
CA LEU A 18 47.03 11.63 -8.36
C LEU A 18 47.32 11.76 -6.85
N ASP A 19 47.29 10.59 -6.25
CA ASP A 19 48.41 9.96 -5.49
C ASP A 19 49.19 10.79 -4.44
N ARG A 20 49.06 10.40 -3.17
CA ARG A 20 50.17 10.36 -2.17
C ARG A 20 49.75 9.63 -0.88
N GLN A 21 50.38 8.48 -0.65
CA GLN A 21 50.47 7.84 0.67
C GLN A 21 51.41 8.56 1.62
N PRO A 22 51.19 8.62 2.90
CA PRO A 22 52.23 8.80 3.91
C PRO A 22 52.55 7.48 4.62
N LYS A 23 53.88 7.31 4.74
CA LYS A 23 54.60 6.20 5.41
C LYS A 23 54.45 6.22 6.93
N GLY A 24 54.29 5.04 7.48
CA GLY A 24 54.91 4.47 8.65
C GLY A 24 54.88 5.20 10.00
N MET A 25 54.20 4.53 10.95
CA MET A 25 54.65 4.65 12.35
C MET A 25 54.48 3.28 13.02
N HIS A 26 55.66 2.71 13.39
CA HIS A 26 55.80 1.52 14.23
C HIS A 26 55.55 1.91 15.69
N CYS A 27 54.76 1.11 16.41
CA CYS A 27 54.81 1.04 17.85
C CYS A 27 54.82 -0.43 18.31
N PRO A 28 55.61 -0.76 19.34
CA PRO A 28 56.00 -2.14 19.63
C PRO A 28 55.03 -2.85 20.58
N PHE A 29 54.93 -4.15 20.39
CA PHE A 29 54.24 -5.10 21.28
C PHE A 29 55.02 -5.30 22.60
N PRO A 30 54.32 -5.53 23.71
CA PRO A 30 54.80 -6.38 24.77
C PRO A 30 54.14 -7.76 24.75
N LEU A 31 54.99 -8.78 24.77
CA LEU A 31 54.64 -10.16 25.06
C LEU A 31 54.11 -10.27 26.50
N PHE A 32 52.92 -10.83 26.67
CA PHE A 32 52.52 -11.44 27.93
C PHE A 32 52.21 -12.92 27.70
N VAL A 33 53.08 -13.74 28.32
CA VAL A 33 52.88 -15.17 28.52
C VAL A 33 52.01 -15.34 29.77
N GLY A 34 50.92 -16.07 29.69
CA GLY A 34 50.11 -16.34 30.89
C GLY A 34 49.01 -17.35 30.66
N ALA A 35 49.30 -18.57 31.04
CA ALA A 35 48.42 -19.59 31.62
C ALA A 35 47.17 -20.09 30.88
N LEU A 36 47.28 -21.34 30.45
CA LEU A 36 46.17 -22.24 30.14
C LEU A 36 45.25 -22.44 31.37
N LEU A 37 44.02 -22.07 31.28
CA LEU A 37 42.92 -22.62 32.10
C LEU A 37 41.82 -23.06 31.14
N GLY A 38 41.65 -24.37 31.09
CA GLY A 38 40.57 -25.00 30.32
C GLY A 38 39.19 -24.62 30.86
N SER A 39 38.40 -23.97 30.03
CA SER A 39 36.99 -23.80 30.27
C SER A 39 36.22 -24.61 29.23
N PHE A 40 35.56 -25.64 29.70
CA PHE A 40 34.53 -26.38 28.97
C PHE A 40 33.45 -25.40 28.53
N LEU A 41 33.43 -25.02 27.28
CA LEU A 41 32.31 -24.35 26.66
C LEU A 41 31.25 -25.43 26.32
N LEU A 42 30.25 -25.51 27.20
CA LEU A 42 28.97 -26.10 26.81
C LEU A 42 28.48 -25.34 25.59
N GLY A 43 28.42 -26.04 24.45
CA GLY A 43 27.78 -25.56 23.26
C GLY A 43 26.27 -25.39 23.56
N GLN A 44 25.85 -24.16 23.80
CA GLN A 44 24.44 -23.80 23.65
C GLN A 44 24.19 -23.78 22.15
N THR A 45 23.58 -24.86 21.66
CA THR A 45 22.85 -24.84 20.40
C THR A 45 21.76 -23.77 20.54
N LEU A 46 21.99 -22.60 19.91
CA LEU A 46 20.93 -21.67 19.60
C LEU A 46 19.96 -22.44 18.71
N LEU A 47 18.94 -23.03 19.33
CA LEU A 47 17.72 -23.40 18.63
C LEU A 47 17.21 -22.10 18.05
N GLY A 48 17.28 -21.99 16.71
CA GLY A 48 16.68 -20.87 16.01
C GLY A 48 15.23 -20.75 16.46
N ASP A 49 14.85 -19.56 16.87
CA ASP A 49 13.46 -19.16 17.01
C ASP A 49 12.81 -19.41 15.64
N HIS A 50 12.20 -20.58 15.48
CA HIS A 50 11.28 -20.81 14.39
C HIS A 50 10.14 -19.82 14.60
N HIS A 51 9.94 -18.94 13.65
CA HIS A 51 8.83 -18.01 13.57
C HIS A 51 7.51 -18.72 13.83
N GLU A 52 7.01 -18.68 15.06
CA GLU A 52 5.63 -19.08 15.39
C GLU A 52 4.58 -18.13 14.78
N GLY A 53 5.00 -17.14 13.94
CA GLY A 53 4.14 -16.14 13.33
C GLY A 53 3.30 -16.62 12.13
N GLU A 54 3.65 -17.76 11.51
CA GLU A 54 3.11 -18.14 10.19
C GLU A 54 1.71 -18.79 10.21
N ASN A 55 1.16 -19.13 11.36
CA ASN A 55 -0.08 -19.93 11.41
C ASN A 55 -1.31 -19.23 12.02
N HIS A 56 -1.18 -17.98 12.44
CA HIS A 56 -2.31 -17.24 13.00
C HIS A 56 -3.14 -16.57 11.89
N PRO A 57 -4.50 -16.62 11.98
CA PRO A 57 -5.36 -15.88 11.07
C PRO A 57 -5.01 -14.39 11.06
N ILE A 58 -5.06 -13.78 9.89
CA ILE A 58 -4.92 -12.32 9.75
C ILE A 58 -6.20 -11.66 10.28
N LYS A 59 -6.10 -10.83 11.29
CA LYS A 59 -7.24 -10.04 11.80
C LYS A 59 -7.48 -8.85 10.90
N ALA A 60 -8.43 -8.97 9.98
CA ALA A 60 -8.76 -7.92 9.01
C ALA A 60 -10.02 -7.17 9.41
N LEU A 61 -9.93 -5.84 9.42
CA LEU A 61 -11.10 -4.95 9.46
C LEU A 61 -11.52 -4.62 8.04
N LEU A 62 -12.74 -4.96 7.65
CA LEU A 62 -13.36 -4.50 6.41
C LEU A 62 -14.35 -3.38 6.72
N VAL A 63 -14.05 -2.17 6.25
CA VAL A 63 -14.91 -0.99 6.38
C VAL A 63 -15.67 -0.77 5.09
N THR A 64 -16.98 -0.67 5.19
CA THR A 64 -17.89 -0.43 4.06
C THR A 64 -18.96 0.57 4.45
N GLY A 65 -19.62 1.17 3.46
CA GLY A 65 -20.72 2.11 3.65
C GLY A 65 -20.64 3.30 2.71
N GLY A 66 -21.63 4.15 2.77
CA GLY A 66 -21.75 5.29 1.86
C GLY A 66 -22.53 4.98 0.59
N CYS A 67 -22.35 5.79 -0.46
CA CYS A 67 -23.13 5.68 -1.70
C CYS A 67 -22.61 4.60 -2.65
N CYS A 68 -23.40 4.34 -3.62
CA CYS A 68 -23.02 3.97 -4.99
C CYS A 68 -22.75 2.48 -5.23
N HIS A 69 -22.61 1.63 -4.21
CA HIS A 69 -22.21 0.22 -4.36
C HIS A 69 -23.09 -0.74 -3.58
N ASN A 70 -23.07 -2.01 -3.99
CA ASN A 70 -23.72 -3.12 -3.30
C ASN A 70 -22.77 -3.73 -2.27
N TYR A 71 -22.47 -3.00 -1.19
CA TYR A 71 -21.52 -3.41 -0.17
C TYR A 71 -21.76 -4.80 0.45
N PRO A 72 -23.01 -5.23 0.71
CA PRO A 72 -23.24 -6.59 1.21
C PRO A 72 -22.75 -7.67 0.26
N ALA A 73 -23.03 -7.56 -1.05
CA ALA A 73 -22.57 -8.52 -2.05
C ALA A 73 -21.05 -8.46 -2.26
N GLN A 74 -20.47 -7.26 -2.27
CA GLN A 74 -19.02 -7.07 -2.38
C GLN A 74 -18.29 -7.62 -1.16
N THR A 75 -18.81 -7.40 0.05
CA THR A 75 -18.26 -7.97 1.30
C THR A 75 -18.22 -9.49 1.24
N GLN A 76 -19.34 -10.12 0.88
CA GLN A 76 -19.42 -11.57 0.77
C GLN A 76 -18.42 -12.10 -0.28
N ALA A 77 -18.43 -11.52 -1.47
CA ALA A 77 -17.54 -11.95 -2.57
C ALA A 77 -16.07 -11.81 -2.20
N LEU A 78 -15.69 -10.73 -1.50
CA LEU A 78 -14.32 -10.51 -1.04
C LEU A 78 -13.90 -11.55 0.01
N GLN A 79 -14.75 -11.81 1.01
CA GLN A 79 -14.46 -12.80 2.05
C GLN A 79 -14.31 -14.22 1.45
N GLU A 80 -15.23 -14.62 0.58
CA GLU A 80 -15.18 -15.89 -0.13
C GLU A 80 -13.97 -15.97 -1.06
N GLY A 81 -13.73 -14.93 -1.85
CA GLY A 81 -12.66 -14.89 -2.85
C GLY A 81 -11.26 -14.80 -2.29
N LEU A 82 -11.07 -14.27 -1.10
CA LEU A 82 -9.77 -14.20 -0.45
C LEU A 82 -9.44 -15.42 0.43
N SER A 83 -10.42 -16.29 0.73
CA SER A 83 -10.21 -17.47 1.54
C SER A 83 -9.17 -18.48 1.01
N PRO A 84 -8.92 -18.60 -0.32
CA PRO A 84 -7.85 -19.44 -0.84
C PRO A 84 -6.43 -18.90 -0.58
N TYR A 85 -6.26 -17.60 -0.33
CA TYR A 85 -4.96 -16.95 -0.19
C TYR A 85 -4.46 -16.92 1.25
N ALA A 86 -5.37 -16.80 2.23
CA ALA A 86 -5.00 -16.76 3.64
C ALA A 86 -6.18 -17.11 4.55
N LYS A 87 -5.85 -17.55 5.77
CA LYS A 87 -6.83 -17.59 6.86
C LYS A 87 -7.03 -16.18 7.37
N ILE A 88 -8.22 -15.61 7.20
CA ILE A 88 -8.54 -14.25 7.60
C ILE A 88 -9.70 -14.27 8.61
N ASP A 89 -9.49 -13.64 9.75
CA ASP A 89 -10.52 -13.38 10.76
C ASP A 89 -11.11 -11.98 10.49
N TRP A 90 -12.30 -11.96 9.90
CA TRP A 90 -12.94 -10.75 9.42
C TRP A 90 -13.78 -10.07 10.50
N THR A 91 -13.49 -8.81 10.77
CA THR A 91 -14.43 -7.87 11.40
C THR A 91 -14.99 -6.96 10.31
N VAL A 92 -16.31 -6.96 10.11
CA VAL A 92 -16.97 -6.12 9.11
C VAL A 92 -17.72 -4.99 9.78
N ILE A 93 -17.45 -3.75 9.37
CA ILE A 93 -18.18 -2.54 9.77
C ILE A 93 -18.89 -2.00 8.54
N HIS A 94 -20.22 -1.92 8.60
CA HIS A 94 -21.06 -1.30 7.58
C HIS A 94 -21.87 -0.18 8.22
N GLU A 95 -21.38 1.04 8.11
CA GLU A 95 -21.92 2.22 8.81
C GLU A 95 -21.92 3.46 7.92
N GLY A 96 -22.41 4.59 8.43
CA GLY A 96 -22.38 5.90 7.77
C GLY A 96 -23.52 6.13 6.77
N GLY A 97 -24.45 5.17 6.63
CA GLY A 97 -25.61 5.28 5.74
C GLY A 97 -25.28 5.14 4.26
N ASN A 98 -26.19 5.58 3.39
CA ASN A 98 -26.14 5.37 1.93
C ASN A 98 -25.80 6.66 1.16
N GLY A 99 -25.31 7.69 1.83
CA GLY A 99 -25.00 8.98 1.24
C GLY A 99 -23.51 9.25 1.11
N THR A 100 -23.18 10.40 0.55
CA THR A 100 -21.80 10.85 0.36
C THR A 100 -21.20 11.53 1.62
N ARG A 101 -22.01 11.72 2.68
CA ARG A 101 -21.62 12.37 3.94
C ARG A 101 -21.88 11.44 5.11
N GLY A 102 -20.95 10.57 5.39
CA GLY A 102 -21.05 9.64 6.50
C GLY A 102 -19.77 9.61 7.32
N LYS A 103 -19.87 8.98 8.49
CA LYS A 103 -18.75 8.68 9.37
C LYS A 103 -18.92 7.27 9.91
N ILE A 104 -17.82 6.62 10.15
CA ILE A 104 -17.73 5.31 10.79
C ILE A 104 -17.45 5.58 12.28
N ALA A 105 -18.33 5.15 13.16
CA ALA A 105 -18.22 5.44 14.59
C ALA A 105 -17.00 4.79 15.24
N LEU A 106 -16.50 3.69 14.67
CA LEU A 106 -15.28 3.05 15.13
C LEU A 106 -14.10 4.02 15.17
N TYR A 107 -13.95 4.90 14.18
CA TYR A 107 -12.85 5.86 14.07
C TYR A 107 -12.83 6.98 15.12
N ASP A 108 -13.91 7.10 15.92
CA ASP A 108 -13.94 8.02 17.06
C ASP A 108 -13.22 7.46 18.30
N LYS A 109 -12.87 6.17 18.31
CA LYS A 109 -12.09 5.54 19.39
C LYS A 109 -10.60 5.81 19.18
N GLU A 110 -9.88 6.13 20.26
CA GLU A 110 -8.44 6.46 20.22
C GLU A 110 -7.60 5.34 19.58
N ASP A 111 -7.84 4.12 19.99
CA ASP A 111 -7.05 2.93 19.59
C ASP A 111 -7.80 2.02 18.62
N TRP A 112 -8.62 2.59 17.75
CA TRP A 112 -9.55 1.88 16.90
C TRP A 112 -8.92 0.74 16.07
N ALA A 113 -7.67 0.90 15.66
CA ALA A 113 -6.98 -0.03 14.77
C ALA A 113 -6.10 -1.07 15.48
N LYS A 114 -5.84 -0.93 16.79
CA LYS A 114 -4.85 -1.76 17.53
C LYS A 114 -5.09 -3.28 17.47
N GLN A 115 -6.33 -3.69 17.29
CA GLN A 115 -6.68 -5.11 17.27
C GLN A 115 -6.61 -5.75 15.88
N PHE A 116 -6.29 -4.99 14.85
CA PHE A 116 -6.30 -5.44 13.46
C PHE A 116 -4.88 -5.45 12.88
N ASP A 117 -4.59 -6.49 12.12
CA ASP A 117 -3.34 -6.63 11.36
C ASP A 117 -3.41 -5.83 10.04
N VAL A 118 -4.61 -5.60 9.50
CA VAL A 118 -4.86 -4.86 8.26
C VAL A 118 -6.25 -4.25 8.24
N VAL A 119 -6.39 -3.11 7.57
CA VAL A 119 -7.70 -2.50 7.28
C VAL A 119 -7.95 -2.52 5.77
N VAL A 120 -9.11 -3.05 5.39
CA VAL A 120 -9.61 -3.02 4.01
C VAL A 120 -10.65 -1.92 3.90
N HIS A 121 -10.32 -0.87 3.18
CA HIS A 121 -11.19 0.27 2.91
C HIS A 121 -11.97 0.03 1.63
N ASN A 122 -13.30 -0.09 1.75
CA ASN A 122 -14.26 -0.20 0.65
C ASN A 122 -15.50 0.67 0.94
N GLU A 123 -15.31 1.89 1.44
CA GLU A 123 -16.35 2.86 1.76
C GLU A 123 -16.34 4.04 0.79
N CYS A 124 -17.47 4.76 0.67
CA CYS A 124 -17.63 5.92 -0.22
C CYS A 124 -18.33 7.12 0.43
N PHE A 125 -17.55 8.00 1.07
CA PHE A 125 -18.01 9.23 1.72
C PHE A 125 -17.38 10.48 1.10
N ALA A 126 -17.63 10.69 -0.19
CA ALA A 126 -16.98 11.70 -1.03
C ALA A 126 -17.02 13.14 -0.47
N ASP A 127 -18.11 13.51 0.22
CA ASP A 127 -18.38 14.87 0.68
C ASP A 127 -18.10 15.09 2.19
N THR A 128 -17.59 14.10 2.89
CA THR A 128 -17.10 14.26 4.26
C THR A 128 -15.80 15.05 4.26
N LYS A 129 -15.75 16.16 5.04
CA LYS A 129 -14.65 17.14 5.05
C LYS A 129 -14.10 17.40 6.46
N ASP A 130 -14.43 16.57 7.43
CA ASP A 130 -14.00 16.73 8.82
C ASP A 130 -12.53 16.33 8.95
N GLU A 131 -11.64 17.33 8.98
CA GLU A 131 -10.19 17.11 9.00
C GLU A 131 -9.72 16.33 10.22
N PRO A 132 -10.10 16.67 11.47
CA PRO A 132 -9.71 15.88 12.63
C PRO A 132 -10.18 14.43 12.59
N TYR A 133 -11.34 14.17 11.99
CA TYR A 133 -11.85 12.82 11.81
C TYR A 133 -10.99 12.02 10.80
N VAL A 134 -10.69 12.60 9.64
CA VAL A 134 -9.84 11.95 8.64
C VAL A 134 -8.42 11.74 9.15
N GLN A 135 -7.87 12.70 9.88
CA GLN A 135 -6.55 12.60 10.49
C GLN A 135 -6.46 11.46 11.50
N ARG A 136 -7.48 11.19 12.31
CA ARG A 136 -7.48 10.03 13.21
C ARG A 136 -7.37 8.71 12.46
N ILE A 137 -7.99 8.62 11.28
CA ILE A 137 -7.88 7.43 10.43
C ILE A 137 -6.46 7.30 9.89
N THR A 138 -5.95 8.34 9.25
CA THR A 138 -4.64 8.31 8.60
C THR A 138 -3.48 8.19 9.59
N GLN A 139 -3.60 8.73 10.81
CA GLN A 139 -2.60 8.59 11.86
C GLN A 139 -2.39 7.14 12.30
N ALA A 140 -3.43 6.31 12.35
CA ALA A 140 -3.30 4.88 12.65
C ALA A 140 -2.45 4.18 11.57
N HIS A 141 -2.70 4.50 10.30
CA HIS A 141 -1.90 3.98 9.19
C HIS A 141 -0.48 4.53 9.21
N GLN A 142 -0.29 5.83 9.46
CA GLN A 142 1.04 6.43 9.58
C GLN A 142 1.86 5.77 10.70
N ALA A 143 1.21 5.33 11.76
CA ALA A 143 1.83 4.59 12.87
C ALA A 143 2.21 3.15 12.51
N GLY A 144 1.66 2.57 11.42
CA GLY A 144 2.07 1.27 10.90
C GLY A 144 0.96 0.28 10.61
N VAL A 145 -0.32 0.63 10.76
CA VAL A 145 -1.42 -0.28 10.42
C VAL A 145 -1.54 -0.38 8.89
N PRO A 146 -1.30 -1.56 8.28
CA PRO A 146 -1.36 -1.74 6.84
C PRO A 146 -2.77 -1.55 6.27
N ALA A 147 -2.87 -1.30 4.96
CA ALA A 147 -4.16 -1.15 4.33
C ALA A 147 -4.26 -1.76 2.93
N VAL A 148 -5.47 -2.18 2.59
CA VAL A 148 -5.95 -2.42 1.23
C VAL A 148 -7.03 -1.40 0.92
N VAL A 149 -6.93 -0.71 -0.22
CA VAL A 149 -7.86 0.35 -0.61
C VAL A 149 -8.53 -0.02 -1.92
N ILE A 150 -9.85 -0.16 -1.91
CA ILE A 150 -10.61 -0.64 -3.06
C ILE A 150 -11.51 0.47 -3.60
N HIS A 151 -11.37 0.76 -4.90
CA HIS A 151 -12.27 1.54 -5.71
C HIS A 151 -12.71 2.86 -5.07
N CYS A 152 -13.95 2.94 -4.60
CA CYS A 152 -14.55 4.18 -4.12
C CYS A 152 -13.90 4.74 -2.85
N ALA A 153 -13.14 3.93 -2.12
CA ALA A 153 -12.30 4.43 -1.04
C ALA A 153 -11.28 5.49 -1.52
N MET A 154 -10.88 5.47 -2.82
CA MET A 154 -10.10 6.55 -3.42
C MET A 154 -10.87 7.87 -3.52
N HIS A 155 -12.18 7.83 -3.72
CA HIS A 155 -13.03 9.01 -3.79
C HIS A 155 -13.62 9.41 -2.44
N THR A 156 -13.47 8.58 -1.42
CA THR A 156 -13.81 8.94 -0.04
C THR A 156 -13.02 10.18 0.36
N TYR A 157 -13.68 11.12 1.01
CA TYR A 157 -13.13 12.43 1.41
C TYR A 157 -12.57 13.30 0.26
N ARG A 158 -12.92 13.00 -1.02
CA ARG A 158 -12.36 13.73 -2.18
C ARG A 158 -12.68 15.22 -2.20
N ALA A 159 -13.78 15.64 -1.56
CA ALA A 159 -14.16 17.05 -1.44
C ALA A 159 -13.43 17.79 -0.31
N ALA A 160 -12.63 17.11 0.51
CA ALA A 160 -11.85 17.74 1.56
C ALA A 160 -10.74 18.63 0.99
N PRO A 161 -10.46 19.81 1.60
CA PRO A 161 -9.45 20.75 1.09
C PRO A 161 -8.01 20.39 1.51
N PHE A 162 -7.81 19.27 2.23
CA PHE A 162 -6.52 18.77 2.72
C PHE A 162 -6.17 17.42 2.06
N ASP A 163 -4.91 17.00 2.15
CA ASP A 163 -4.37 15.86 1.39
C ASP A 163 -4.06 14.61 2.22
N ASP A 164 -4.36 14.58 3.51
CA ASP A 164 -4.01 13.48 4.42
C ASP A 164 -4.46 12.12 3.87
N TRP A 165 -5.72 12.01 3.46
CA TRP A 165 -6.27 10.79 2.86
C TRP A 165 -5.60 10.43 1.53
N ARG A 166 -5.35 11.42 0.67
CA ARG A 166 -4.72 11.19 -0.65
C ARG A 166 -3.26 10.79 -0.54
N GLN A 167 -2.54 11.32 0.45
CA GLN A 167 -1.17 10.90 0.76
C GLN A 167 -1.15 9.46 1.29
N PHE A 168 -2.10 9.11 2.18
CA PHE A 168 -2.28 7.74 2.64
C PHE A 168 -2.58 6.79 1.48
N LEU A 169 -3.50 7.15 0.59
CA LEU A 169 -3.77 6.36 -0.62
C LEU A 169 -2.56 6.21 -1.53
N GLY A 170 -1.69 7.22 -1.61
CA GLY A 170 -0.60 7.34 -2.59
C GLY A 170 -1.05 7.86 -3.96
N VAL A 171 -2.33 8.15 -4.13
CA VAL A 171 -2.92 8.67 -5.38
C VAL A 171 -3.96 9.74 -5.09
N THR A 172 -4.14 10.66 -6.07
CA THR A 172 -5.22 11.63 -6.08
C THR A 172 -6.10 11.38 -7.28
N SER A 173 -7.39 11.11 -7.06
CA SER A 173 -8.41 11.04 -8.10
C SER A 173 -9.70 11.72 -7.62
N ARG A 174 -10.41 12.39 -8.53
CA ARG A 174 -11.70 13.05 -8.24
C ARG A 174 -12.79 12.70 -9.24
N ARG A 175 -12.46 11.94 -10.28
CA ARG A 175 -13.37 11.56 -11.37
C ARG A 175 -12.93 10.23 -11.95
N HIS A 176 -13.83 9.61 -12.70
CA HIS A 176 -13.60 8.35 -13.40
C HIS A 176 -14.01 8.47 -14.87
N ASP A 177 -13.60 7.51 -15.66
CA ASP A 177 -14.00 7.28 -17.03
C ASP A 177 -15.37 6.55 -17.08
N HIS A 178 -15.79 6.13 -18.25
CA HIS A 178 -17.02 5.36 -18.41
C HIS A 178 -16.93 4.00 -17.72
N GLN A 179 -18.07 3.39 -17.48
CA GLN A 179 -18.13 1.97 -17.11
C GLN A 179 -17.93 1.13 -18.38
N ASP A 180 -16.75 0.55 -18.50
CA ASP A 180 -16.36 -0.28 -19.64
C ASP A 180 -15.38 -1.37 -19.23
N GLN A 181 -14.95 -2.20 -20.17
CA GLN A 181 -13.86 -3.14 -20.01
C GLN A 181 -12.56 -2.47 -20.45
N TYR A 182 -11.57 -2.49 -19.58
CA TYR A 182 -10.28 -1.84 -19.81
C TYR A 182 -9.17 -2.90 -19.87
N PRO A 183 -8.43 -2.99 -20.98
CA PRO A 183 -7.19 -3.75 -21.01
C PRO A 183 -6.21 -3.21 -19.97
N VAL A 184 -5.56 -4.10 -19.23
CA VAL A 184 -4.65 -3.75 -18.15
C VAL A 184 -3.23 -4.14 -18.51
N GLN A 185 -2.32 -3.20 -18.47
CA GLN A 185 -0.90 -3.41 -18.71
C GLN A 185 -0.14 -3.49 -17.38
N VAL A 186 0.63 -4.56 -17.19
CA VAL A 186 1.56 -4.69 -16.05
C VAL A 186 2.78 -3.81 -16.32
N VAL A 187 3.09 -2.87 -15.42
CA VAL A 187 4.23 -1.95 -15.52
C VAL A 187 5.34 -2.23 -14.50
N ALA A 188 5.07 -3.11 -13.52
CA ALA A 188 6.03 -3.56 -12.52
C ALA A 188 6.01 -5.10 -12.39
N PRO A 189 6.39 -5.86 -13.43
CA PRO A 189 6.24 -7.31 -13.46
C PRO A 189 7.07 -8.04 -12.39
N ASN A 190 8.16 -7.42 -11.93
CA ASN A 190 9.02 -8.00 -10.89
C ASN A 190 8.52 -7.72 -9.46
N HIS A 191 7.46 -6.95 -9.28
CA HIS A 191 6.91 -6.72 -7.96
C HIS A 191 6.22 -8.00 -7.45
N PRO A 192 6.47 -8.45 -6.21
CA PRO A 192 5.96 -9.74 -5.73
C PRO A 192 4.43 -9.88 -5.83
N ILE A 193 3.67 -8.80 -5.69
CA ILE A 193 2.20 -8.84 -5.87
C ILE A 193 1.81 -9.32 -7.27
N MET A 194 2.60 -8.99 -8.31
CA MET A 194 2.27 -9.27 -9.71
C MET A 194 2.65 -10.69 -10.14
N LYS A 195 3.28 -11.50 -9.30
CA LYS A 195 3.59 -12.91 -9.62
C LYS A 195 2.30 -13.69 -9.90
N GLY A 196 2.21 -14.29 -11.08
CA GLY A 196 1.04 -15.04 -11.53
C GLY A 196 -0.13 -14.18 -12.02
N PHE A 197 0.00 -12.86 -12.05
CA PHE A 197 -1.01 -11.99 -12.64
C PHE A 197 -1.00 -12.15 -14.18
N PRO A 198 -2.16 -12.33 -14.84
CA PRO A 198 -2.21 -12.53 -16.28
C PRO A 198 -1.78 -11.27 -17.05
N GLU A 199 -0.94 -11.46 -18.07
CA GLU A 199 -0.39 -10.36 -18.87
C GLU A 199 -1.44 -9.68 -19.78
N ASP A 200 -2.49 -10.42 -20.17
CA ASP A 200 -3.55 -10.00 -21.09
C ASP A 200 -4.88 -9.76 -20.41
N TRP A 201 -4.87 -9.49 -19.08
CA TRP A 201 -6.11 -9.26 -18.35
C TRP A 201 -6.82 -8.01 -18.84
N THR A 202 -8.11 -8.17 -19.08
CA THR A 202 -9.04 -7.06 -19.31
C THR A 202 -10.02 -7.05 -18.14
N SER A 203 -10.24 -5.88 -17.55
CA SER A 203 -11.16 -5.77 -16.42
C SER A 203 -12.57 -6.25 -16.80
N PRO A 204 -13.33 -6.82 -15.88
CA PRO A 204 -14.80 -6.81 -16.01
C PRO A 204 -15.29 -5.39 -16.29
N LYS A 205 -16.55 -5.23 -16.66
CA LYS A 205 -17.11 -3.90 -16.83
C LYS A 205 -17.00 -3.13 -15.51
N ASP A 206 -16.17 -2.08 -15.49
CA ASP A 206 -15.82 -1.33 -14.28
C ASP A 206 -15.54 0.15 -14.61
N GLU A 207 -15.18 0.96 -13.64
CA GLU A 207 -14.82 2.37 -13.78
C GLU A 207 -13.29 2.54 -13.67
N LEU A 208 -12.68 3.08 -14.73
CA LEU A 208 -11.28 3.51 -14.64
C LEU A 208 -11.21 4.89 -13.97
N TYR A 209 -10.56 4.99 -12.83
CA TYR A 209 -10.38 6.28 -12.16
C TYR A 209 -9.27 7.10 -12.81
N ILE A 210 -9.56 8.38 -13.03
CA ILE A 210 -8.61 9.34 -13.60
C ILE A 210 -7.70 9.81 -12.45
N VAL A 211 -6.49 9.28 -12.43
CA VAL A 211 -5.47 9.65 -11.42
C VAL A 211 -4.81 10.96 -11.84
N GLU A 212 -5.03 12.00 -11.06
CA GLU A 212 -4.48 13.35 -11.27
C GLU A 212 -3.03 13.45 -10.77
N LYS A 213 -2.69 12.69 -9.73
CA LYS A 213 -1.36 12.65 -9.11
C LYS A 213 -1.08 11.28 -8.54
N LEU A 214 0.09 10.75 -8.88
CA LEU A 214 0.75 9.65 -8.14
C LEU A 214 1.74 10.30 -7.18
N TRP A 215 1.61 10.02 -5.88
CA TRP A 215 2.49 10.59 -4.86
C TRP A 215 3.88 9.94 -4.91
N PRO A 216 4.95 10.64 -4.49
CA PRO A 216 6.33 10.13 -4.63
C PRO A 216 6.62 8.81 -3.90
N THR A 217 5.84 8.48 -2.88
CA THR A 217 5.95 7.23 -2.10
C THR A 217 5.20 6.07 -2.71
N ALA A 218 4.43 6.32 -3.79
CA ALA A 218 3.62 5.32 -4.47
C ALA A 218 4.27 4.82 -5.76
N GLN A 219 4.05 3.54 -6.07
CA GLN A 219 4.48 2.89 -7.30
C GLN A 219 3.29 2.23 -7.99
N ALA A 220 3.07 2.55 -9.27
CA ALA A 220 2.10 1.84 -10.09
C ALA A 220 2.57 0.42 -10.38
N LEU A 221 1.69 -0.55 -10.23
CA LEU A 221 1.92 -1.96 -10.61
C LEU A 221 1.31 -2.25 -11.98
N THR A 222 0.13 -1.70 -12.23
CA THR A 222 -0.58 -1.84 -13.49
C THR A 222 -1.20 -0.50 -13.91
N VAL A 223 -1.44 -0.34 -15.20
CA VAL A 223 -2.09 0.84 -15.80
C VAL A 223 -3.14 0.42 -16.82
N SER A 224 -4.11 1.30 -17.06
CA SER A 224 -5.04 1.21 -18.20
C SER A 224 -5.14 2.56 -18.90
N ILE A 225 -5.43 2.53 -20.20
CA ILE A 225 -5.60 3.74 -20.99
C ILE A 225 -7.03 4.25 -20.87
N SER A 226 -7.19 5.48 -20.44
CA SER A 226 -8.49 6.14 -20.37
C SER A 226 -9.03 6.44 -21.77
N GLN A 227 -10.28 6.08 -22.00
CA GLN A 227 -11.01 6.46 -23.22
C GLN A 227 -11.36 7.95 -23.25
N ARG A 228 -11.35 8.61 -22.08
CA ARG A 228 -11.72 10.02 -21.94
C ARG A 228 -10.58 10.97 -22.27
N ASP A 229 -9.36 10.65 -21.86
CA ASP A 229 -8.21 11.56 -22.03
C ASP A 229 -7.02 10.94 -22.77
N GLY A 230 -7.11 9.65 -23.12
CA GLY A 230 -6.09 8.91 -23.86
C GLY A 230 -4.82 8.62 -23.08
N LYS A 231 -4.82 8.86 -21.75
CA LYS A 231 -3.65 8.70 -20.90
C LYS A 231 -3.70 7.38 -20.13
N ALA A 232 -2.51 6.88 -19.79
CA ALA A 232 -2.37 5.78 -18.87
C ALA A 232 -2.61 6.25 -17.43
N HIS A 233 -3.50 5.55 -16.70
CA HIS A 233 -3.75 5.78 -15.29
C HIS A 233 -3.44 4.51 -14.49
N PRO A 234 -2.78 4.64 -13.30
CA PRO A 234 -2.61 3.52 -12.39
C PRO A 234 -3.94 2.85 -12.06
N VAL A 235 -3.97 1.51 -12.20
CA VAL A 235 -5.11 0.68 -11.83
C VAL A 235 -4.88 -0.02 -10.51
N MET A 236 -3.67 -0.59 -10.36
CA MET A 236 -3.20 -1.15 -9.10
C MET A 236 -1.87 -0.49 -8.75
N TRP A 237 -1.67 -0.20 -7.50
CA TRP A 237 -0.45 0.44 -7.00
C TRP A 237 -0.15 0.01 -5.58
N VAL A 238 1.08 0.28 -5.16
CA VAL A 238 1.50 0.22 -3.76
C VAL A 238 1.94 1.59 -3.28
N ASN A 239 1.82 1.84 -1.99
CA ASN A 239 2.29 3.06 -1.35
C ASN A 239 2.92 2.75 0.00
N THR A 240 3.90 3.56 0.41
CA THR A 240 4.41 3.58 1.77
C THR A 240 3.95 4.86 2.45
N PHE A 241 3.19 4.72 3.54
CA PHE A 241 2.69 5.87 4.29
C PHE A 241 3.12 5.77 5.76
N GLY A 242 4.11 6.57 6.13
CA GLY A 242 4.78 6.41 7.42
C GLY A 242 5.41 5.02 7.55
N LYS A 243 4.87 4.19 8.44
CA LYS A 243 5.31 2.80 8.62
C LYS A 243 4.40 1.78 7.93
N ALA A 244 3.28 2.20 7.37
CA ALA A 244 2.33 1.30 6.74
C ALA A 244 2.65 1.03 5.27
N LYS A 245 2.41 -0.20 4.85
CA LYS A 245 2.28 -0.59 3.45
C LYS A 245 0.81 -0.50 3.06
N VAL A 246 0.55 0.07 1.90
CA VAL A 246 -0.80 0.24 1.35
C VAL A 246 -0.83 -0.36 -0.06
N PHE A 247 -1.75 -1.27 -0.31
CA PHE A 247 -2.10 -1.72 -1.66
C PHE A 247 -3.41 -1.07 -2.08
N GLY A 248 -3.50 -0.57 -3.31
CA GLY A 248 -4.70 0.06 -3.82
C GLY A 248 -5.09 -0.41 -5.22
N THR A 249 -6.41 -0.39 -5.50
CA THR A 249 -6.95 -0.65 -6.84
C THR A 249 -8.10 0.29 -7.17
N THR A 250 -8.14 0.78 -8.44
CA THR A 250 -9.24 1.61 -8.93
C THR A 250 -10.48 0.81 -9.28
N TYR A 251 -10.34 -0.48 -9.61
CA TYR A 251 -11.48 -1.33 -9.94
C TYR A 251 -12.18 -1.84 -8.68
N GLY A 252 -13.48 -2.12 -8.81
CA GLY A 252 -14.35 -2.53 -7.71
C GLY A 252 -15.73 -1.85 -7.74
N HIS A 253 -16.14 -1.28 -8.89
CA HIS A 253 -17.49 -0.70 -9.02
C HIS A 253 -18.56 -1.78 -9.04
N ASN A 254 -18.38 -2.78 -9.88
CA ASN A 254 -19.35 -3.84 -10.08
C ASN A 254 -19.09 -5.08 -9.22
N ASP A 255 -20.14 -5.75 -8.78
CA ASP A 255 -20.06 -7.00 -8.02
C ASP A 255 -19.30 -8.10 -8.78
N GLY A 256 -19.32 -8.06 -10.12
CA GLY A 256 -18.58 -8.98 -10.98
C GLY A 256 -17.08 -8.89 -10.81
N THR A 257 -16.55 -7.69 -10.56
CA THR A 257 -15.12 -7.46 -10.32
C THR A 257 -14.63 -8.17 -9.07
N PHE A 258 -15.45 -8.18 -8.01
CA PHE A 258 -15.14 -8.90 -6.76
C PHE A 258 -15.18 -10.43 -6.88
N ARG A 259 -15.53 -10.97 -8.05
CA ARG A 259 -15.54 -12.40 -8.38
C ARG A 259 -14.55 -12.76 -9.48
N ASP A 260 -13.86 -11.76 -10.03
CA ASP A 260 -12.86 -11.98 -11.06
C ASP A 260 -11.58 -12.57 -10.46
N PRO A 261 -11.08 -13.70 -10.98
CA PRO A 261 -9.91 -14.38 -10.40
C PRO A 261 -8.63 -13.53 -10.39
N ALA A 262 -8.39 -12.71 -11.43
CA ALA A 262 -7.20 -11.87 -11.50
C ALA A 262 -7.29 -10.69 -10.51
N PHE A 263 -8.48 -10.10 -10.36
CA PHE A 263 -8.73 -9.10 -9.33
C PHE A 263 -8.48 -9.66 -7.93
N LEU A 264 -9.06 -10.82 -7.63
CA LEU A 264 -8.92 -11.48 -6.33
C LEU A 264 -7.48 -11.92 -6.05
N LEU A 265 -6.75 -12.39 -7.08
CA LEU A 265 -5.33 -12.69 -6.98
C LEU A 265 -4.54 -11.44 -6.55
N ALA A 266 -4.74 -10.31 -7.24
CA ALA A 266 -4.02 -9.08 -6.94
C ALA A 266 -4.38 -8.53 -5.55
N VAL A 267 -5.66 -8.54 -5.16
CA VAL A 267 -6.11 -8.07 -3.84
C VAL A 267 -5.59 -8.99 -2.73
N GLY A 268 -5.64 -10.32 -2.91
CA GLY A 268 -5.14 -11.29 -1.94
C GLY A 268 -3.64 -11.17 -1.73
N ARG A 269 -2.86 -11.11 -2.83
CA ARG A 269 -1.40 -10.90 -2.75
C ARG A 269 -1.06 -9.51 -2.21
N GLY A 270 -1.85 -8.48 -2.54
CA GLY A 270 -1.71 -7.13 -2.01
C GLY A 270 -1.95 -7.07 -0.50
N LEU A 271 -2.94 -7.78 0.01
CA LEU A 271 -3.22 -7.91 1.43
C LEU A 271 -2.06 -8.61 2.16
N LEU A 272 -1.59 -9.74 1.63
CA LEU A 272 -0.47 -10.49 2.20
C LEU A 272 0.82 -9.65 2.18
N TRP A 273 1.08 -8.94 1.09
CA TRP A 273 2.24 -8.04 0.98
C TRP A 273 2.18 -6.90 2.00
N ALA A 274 1.00 -6.32 2.19
CA ALA A 274 0.81 -5.25 3.16
C ALA A 274 1.07 -5.72 4.59
N CYS A 275 0.72 -6.99 4.90
CA CYS A 275 0.94 -7.63 6.19
C CYS A 275 2.34 -8.26 6.38
N ASP A 276 3.27 -8.10 5.42
CA ASP A 276 4.57 -8.80 5.42
C ASP A 276 4.44 -10.35 5.48
N ARG A 277 3.37 -10.90 4.91
CA ARG A 277 3.07 -12.34 4.85
C ARG A 277 3.01 -12.90 3.43
N LEU A 278 3.42 -12.14 2.43
CA LEU A 278 3.54 -12.64 1.07
C LEU A 278 4.87 -13.39 0.93
N GLU A 279 4.79 -14.71 0.85
CA GLU A 279 5.97 -15.56 0.68
C GLU A 279 6.62 -15.27 -0.67
N GLU A 280 7.94 -15.06 -0.65
CA GLU A 280 8.78 -15.10 -1.85
C GLU A 280 9.07 -16.59 -2.11
N GLU A 281 8.27 -17.24 -2.96
CA GLU A 281 8.62 -18.56 -3.46
C GLU A 281 9.91 -18.44 -4.28
N GLU A 282 10.94 -19.16 -3.88
CA GLU A 282 12.24 -19.28 -4.55
C GLU A 282 12.14 -19.79 -6.00
#